data_89a01e5df087d1f548bb47552bdd1ae2
#
_entry.id   89a01e5df087d1f548bb47552bdd1ae2
#
_cell.length_a   1.000
_cell.length_b   1.000
_cell.length_c   1.000
_cell.angle_alpha   90.00
_cell.angle_beta   90.00
_cell.angle_gamma   90.00
#
_symmetry.space_group_name_H-M   'P 1'
#
loop_
_entity.id
_entity.type
_entity.pdbx_description
1 polymer ?
#
loop_
_entity_poly.entity_id
_entity_poly.type
_entity_poly.pdbx_seq_one_letter_code
_entity_poly.pdbx_strand_id
1 'polypeptide(L)'
;SDNIRKVQAANPPYASGYCNRVDSLGHFVFKYSDDGGLSWSNERYKISVREMEIDRKNADAGRIRYFWNVGKPFIHNGSAYVSLHKVGGFGEGFFTSNEGVLLKSENLLFESNPNKIKWETLPEGDCGIRAPKGGSNIASEHSYSVLSDGSFYCVYRTIDGHPGCCYSRDEGKSWSSPTYKKFSDGRLIKHPRAANFAWHCKNGKYLYWFHNHGGKSIRDDPKRRNNAYSDRNPVWLCGGVEAETNEGRCINWSQPEIVLYDDDPYIRMSYPDLIEEGGEYYFTETQKDIARVHKIAPDLLRGLWGEESDWRNLRKGLIIEESPVKNKSIGLPPLPLFNRRSVKSPYGSDDLRSGFSLEFWVQSFVDEPHIMLDARKTDGRGFCLRYQGEGVIEFYMSDGRSCVTWCSDLYGLVTEKRNHVAVVVDGGPKLISFIVNGAFHDGGEYRQFGWGRFGKEFRSANGSGEIKLESCIESLRVFDRPLRTFEAIAYFEKEVED
;
A
#
# COMPACT_ATOMS: atom_id res chain seq x y z
N SER A 1 35.51 -6.41 -2.33
CA SER A 1 34.65 -7.40 -1.73
C SER A 1 34.17 -8.39 -2.79
N ASP A 2 34.18 -9.65 -2.46
CA ASP A 2 33.94 -10.77 -3.40
C ASP A 2 32.49 -10.87 -3.89
N ASN A 3 31.61 -10.03 -3.38
CA ASN A 3 30.18 -10.02 -3.70
C ASN A 3 29.80 -9.04 -4.80
N ILE A 4 30.70 -8.12 -5.15
CA ILE A 4 30.47 -7.17 -6.25
C ILE A 4 30.86 -7.84 -7.55
N ARG A 5 29.93 -7.96 -8.48
CA ARG A 5 30.14 -8.57 -9.79
C ARG A 5 29.85 -7.57 -10.91
N LYS A 6 30.70 -7.56 -11.91
CA LYS A 6 30.37 -7.00 -13.22
C LYS A 6 29.65 -8.08 -14.02
N VAL A 7 28.44 -7.81 -14.44
CA VAL A 7 27.63 -8.73 -15.22
C VAL A 7 27.21 -8.05 -16.50
N GLN A 8 27.44 -8.72 -17.60
CA GLN A 8 26.92 -8.27 -18.89
C GLN A 8 25.39 -8.45 -18.90
N ALA A 9 24.66 -7.39 -19.07
CA ALA A 9 23.20 -7.45 -19.21
C ALA A 9 22.82 -7.70 -20.67
N ALA A 10 21.73 -8.45 -20.90
CA ALA A 10 21.25 -8.73 -22.26
C ALA A 10 20.84 -7.43 -23.00
N ASN A 11 20.21 -6.50 -22.26
CA ASN A 11 19.92 -5.14 -22.72
C ASN A 11 20.40 -4.18 -21.62
N PRO A 12 21.67 -3.76 -21.65
CA PRO A 12 22.22 -2.97 -20.56
C PRO A 12 21.59 -1.58 -20.52
N PRO A 13 21.01 -1.16 -19.37
CA PRO A 13 20.62 0.23 -19.16
C PRO A 13 21.83 1.11 -18.90
N TYR A 14 23.01 0.52 -18.85
CA TYR A 14 24.28 1.19 -18.60
C TYR A 14 25.06 1.28 -19.92
N ALA A 15 25.56 2.46 -20.22
CA ALA A 15 26.31 2.72 -21.46
C ALA A 15 27.55 1.81 -21.64
N SER A 16 28.09 1.26 -20.56
CA SER A 16 29.23 0.33 -20.59
C SER A 16 28.89 -1.11 -20.99
N GLY A 17 27.59 -1.46 -21.14
CA GLY A 17 27.17 -2.86 -21.35
C GLY A 17 27.29 -3.77 -20.13
N TYR A 18 27.71 -3.22 -18.98
CA TYR A 18 27.92 -3.96 -17.74
C TYR A 18 27.16 -3.32 -16.60
N CYS A 19 26.65 -4.15 -15.69
CA CYS A 19 26.06 -3.73 -14.44
C CYS A 19 27.00 -4.06 -13.28
N ASN A 20 27.40 -3.07 -12.51
CA ASN A 20 28.04 -3.24 -11.22
C ASN A 20 26.97 -3.17 -10.13
N ARG A 21 26.55 -4.32 -9.60
CA ARG A 21 25.54 -4.34 -8.55
C ARG A 21 26.14 -4.93 -7.27
N VAL A 22 25.94 -4.20 -6.18
CA VAL A 22 26.29 -4.67 -4.83
C VAL A 22 25.23 -5.59 -4.25
N ASP A 23 24.03 -5.57 -4.83
CA ASP A 23 22.86 -6.35 -4.43
C ASP A 23 22.71 -7.68 -5.19
N SER A 24 23.65 -8.01 -6.09
CA SER A 24 23.66 -9.25 -6.86
C SER A 24 24.78 -10.14 -6.35
N LEU A 25 24.43 -11.27 -5.76
CA LEU A 25 25.35 -12.12 -4.99
C LEU A 25 25.51 -13.48 -5.65
N GLY A 26 26.76 -13.99 -5.68
CA GLY A 26 27.07 -15.37 -6.09
C GLY A 26 26.94 -16.37 -4.95
N HIS A 27 26.99 -15.93 -3.69
CA HIS A 27 26.80 -16.74 -2.49
C HIS A 27 26.26 -15.88 -1.35
N PHE A 28 25.66 -16.52 -0.35
CA PHE A 28 25.10 -15.88 0.82
C PHE A 28 25.99 -16.13 2.03
N VAL A 29 26.30 -15.06 2.79
CA VAL A 29 27.20 -15.13 3.95
C VAL A 29 26.65 -14.28 5.09
N PHE A 30 27.08 -14.60 6.32
CA PHE A 30 26.83 -13.79 7.49
C PHE A 30 28.11 -13.47 8.26
N LYS A 31 28.04 -12.49 9.10
CA LYS A 31 28.96 -12.16 10.21
C LYS A 31 28.17 -12.10 11.49
N TYR A 32 28.81 -12.22 12.63
CA TYR A 32 28.16 -12.07 13.92
C TYR A 32 28.90 -11.07 14.81
N SER A 33 28.20 -10.59 15.82
CA SER A 33 28.70 -9.71 16.86
C SER A 33 28.29 -10.24 18.21
N ASP A 34 29.20 -10.24 19.20
CA ASP A 34 28.98 -10.65 20.58
C ASP A 34 28.83 -9.44 21.53
N ASP A 35 28.89 -8.22 21.00
CA ASP A 35 28.95 -6.96 21.76
C ASP A 35 27.90 -5.93 21.30
N GLY A 36 26.75 -6.41 20.82
CA GLY A 36 25.66 -5.54 20.38
C GLY A 36 25.93 -4.75 19.09
N GLY A 37 26.85 -5.24 18.26
CA GLY A 37 27.15 -4.61 16.97
C GLY A 37 28.32 -3.62 17.02
N LEU A 38 29.00 -3.47 18.15
CA LEU A 38 30.19 -2.60 18.29
C LEU A 38 31.38 -3.15 17.51
N SER A 39 31.56 -4.48 17.53
CA SER A 39 32.50 -5.17 16.66
C SER A 39 31.86 -6.37 15.95
N TRP A 40 32.47 -6.83 14.88
CA TRP A 40 31.96 -7.92 14.04
C TRP A 40 33.06 -8.92 13.75
N SER A 41 32.69 -10.21 13.64
CA SER A 41 33.62 -11.27 13.28
C SER A 41 34.46 -10.89 12.07
N ASN A 42 35.78 -11.18 12.09
CA ASN A 42 36.67 -10.95 10.96
C ASN A 42 36.29 -11.86 9.77
N GLU A 43 35.93 -13.09 10.06
CA GLU A 43 35.53 -14.06 9.08
C GLU A 43 34.10 -13.88 8.59
N ARG A 44 33.83 -14.40 7.40
CA ARG A 44 32.49 -14.51 6.81
C ARG A 44 32.14 -15.98 6.70
N TYR A 45 30.96 -16.30 7.18
CA TYR A 45 30.46 -17.66 7.22
C TYR A 45 29.49 -17.89 6.08
N LYS A 46 29.74 -18.88 5.23
CA LYS A 46 28.91 -19.16 4.08
C LYS A 46 27.67 -19.95 4.52
N ILE A 47 26.51 -19.50 4.06
CA ILE A 47 25.23 -20.22 4.20
C ILE A 47 25.11 -21.19 3.02
N SER A 48 24.91 -22.44 3.32
CA SER A 48 24.60 -23.46 2.30
C SER A 48 23.14 -23.28 1.88
N VAL A 49 22.93 -23.00 0.59
CA VAL A 49 21.60 -22.88 -0.02
C VAL A 49 21.45 -23.98 -1.04
N ARG A 50 20.38 -24.78 -0.92
CA ARG A 50 20.10 -25.91 -1.81
C ARG A 50 19.95 -25.44 -3.26
N GLU A 51 20.53 -26.17 -4.20
CA GLU A 51 20.36 -25.96 -5.62
C GLU A 51 18.93 -26.34 -6.03
N MET A 52 18.30 -25.52 -6.86
CA MET A 52 16.94 -25.67 -7.35
C MET A 52 16.89 -25.46 -8.87
N GLU A 53 15.73 -25.69 -9.50
CA GLU A 53 15.56 -25.55 -10.96
C GLU A 53 16.04 -24.20 -11.48
N ILE A 54 15.72 -23.11 -10.76
CA ILE A 54 16.12 -21.76 -11.15
C ILE A 54 17.64 -21.56 -11.19
N ASP A 55 18.38 -22.23 -10.31
CA ASP A 55 19.86 -22.17 -10.31
C ASP A 55 20.44 -22.90 -11.51
N ARG A 56 19.93 -24.10 -11.85
CA ARG A 56 20.38 -24.90 -12.98
C ARG A 56 20.08 -24.24 -14.33
N LYS A 57 18.96 -23.48 -14.40
CA LYS A 57 18.57 -22.73 -15.60
C LYS A 57 19.09 -21.28 -15.60
N ASN A 58 19.98 -20.92 -14.66
CA ASN A 58 20.46 -19.57 -14.50
C ASN A 58 21.26 -19.09 -15.71
N ALA A 59 20.78 -18.05 -16.38
CA ALA A 59 21.39 -17.49 -17.60
C ALA A 59 22.80 -16.89 -17.38
N ASP A 60 23.13 -16.55 -16.14
CA ASP A 60 24.43 -15.95 -15.77
C ASP A 60 25.45 -17.00 -15.31
N ALA A 61 25.23 -18.28 -15.63
CA ALA A 61 26.10 -19.39 -15.26
C ALA A 61 26.42 -19.44 -13.73
N GLY A 62 25.44 -19.05 -12.91
CA GLY A 62 25.57 -19.04 -11.47
C GLY A 62 26.43 -17.93 -10.88
N ARG A 63 26.86 -16.95 -11.68
CA ARG A 63 27.63 -15.78 -11.19
C ARG A 63 26.77 -14.86 -10.36
N ILE A 64 25.48 -14.72 -10.72
CA ILE A 64 24.44 -14.06 -9.93
C ILE A 64 23.39 -15.10 -9.61
N ARG A 65 23.28 -15.46 -8.33
CA ARG A 65 22.31 -16.47 -7.85
C ARG A 65 21.28 -15.89 -6.92
N TYR A 66 21.64 -14.82 -6.22
CA TYR A 66 20.86 -14.30 -5.12
C TYR A 66 20.73 -12.78 -5.22
N PHE A 67 19.59 -12.28 -4.74
CA PHE A 67 19.33 -10.89 -4.48
C PHE A 67 19.30 -10.66 -2.96
N TRP A 68 19.62 -9.48 -2.50
CA TRP A 68 19.65 -9.18 -1.08
C TRP A 68 18.31 -9.48 -0.40
N ASN A 69 18.37 -9.79 0.88
CA ASN A 69 17.20 -9.93 1.72
C ASN A 69 16.75 -8.57 2.21
N VAL A 70 15.43 -8.32 2.16
CA VAL A 70 14.76 -7.13 2.72
C VAL A 70 13.67 -7.51 3.71
N GLY A 71 13.29 -8.78 3.79
CA GLY A 71 12.33 -9.29 4.77
C GLY A 71 12.97 -9.39 6.17
N LYS A 72 12.20 -9.09 7.19
CA LYS A 72 12.62 -9.23 8.60
C LYS A 72 12.83 -10.71 8.94
N PRO A 73 13.95 -11.11 9.55
CA PRO A 73 14.09 -12.43 10.12
C PRO A 73 13.09 -12.65 11.25
N PHE A 74 12.68 -13.89 11.47
CA PHE A 74 11.78 -14.22 12.56
C PHE A 74 12.15 -15.56 13.21
N ILE A 75 11.68 -15.76 14.43
CA ILE A 75 11.83 -16.98 15.19
C ILE A 75 10.46 -17.62 15.36
N HIS A 76 10.38 -18.92 15.08
CA HIS A 76 9.17 -19.70 15.30
C HIS A 76 9.56 -21.13 15.73
N ASN A 77 8.89 -21.64 16.76
CA ASN A 77 9.13 -22.99 17.32
C ASN A 77 10.61 -23.31 17.55
N GLY A 78 11.39 -22.35 18.10
CA GLY A 78 12.81 -22.52 18.39
C GLY A 78 13.74 -22.51 17.17
N SER A 79 13.22 -22.31 15.96
CA SER A 79 13.97 -22.17 14.72
C SER A 79 14.04 -20.71 14.26
N ALA A 80 15.16 -20.33 13.66
CA ALA A 80 15.32 -19.02 13.02
C ALA A 80 15.05 -19.11 11.51
N TYR A 81 14.34 -18.12 10.97
CA TYR A 81 13.97 -18.05 9.56
C TYR A 81 14.46 -16.76 8.93
N VAL A 82 15.01 -16.85 7.73
CA VAL A 82 15.52 -15.70 6.95
C VAL A 82 15.06 -15.82 5.51
N SER A 83 14.42 -14.76 4.98
CA SER A 83 14.02 -14.74 3.57
C SER A 83 15.21 -14.59 2.64
N LEU A 84 15.14 -15.18 1.46
CA LEU A 84 16.13 -15.05 0.40
C LEU A 84 15.45 -15.10 -0.96
N HIS A 85 16.04 -14.45 -1.97
CA HIS A 85 15.58 -14.53 -3.35
C HIS A 85 16.62 -15.20 -4.22
N LYS A 86 16.21 -16.24 -4.94
CA LYS A 86 17.01 -16.82 -6.02
C LYS A 86 16.76 -16.06 -7.31
N VAL A 87 17.80 -15.88 -8.11
CA VAL A 87 17.79 -15.17 -9.39
C VAL A 87 18.08 -16.13 -10.52
N GLY A 88 17.20 -16.19 -11.51
CA GLY A 88 17.36 -17.02 -12.70
C GLY A 88 18.00 -16.30 -13.89
N GLY A 89 17.93 -14.96 -13.92
CA GLY A 89 18.51 -14.17 -14.98
C GLY A 89 18.45 -12.68 -14.73
N PHE A 90 19.23 -11.94 -15.51
CA PHE A 90 19.32 -10.49 -15.46
C PHE A 90 19.25 -9.91 -16.88
N GLY A 91 18.45 -8.88 -17.08
CA GLY A 91 18.31 -8.18 -18.37
C GLY A 91 17.57 -6.85 -18.18
N GLU A 92 17.66 -5.96 -19.14
CA GLU A 92 17.04 -4.63 -19.13
C GLU A 92 17.28 -3.85 -17.82
N GLY A 93 18.46 -4.10 -17.18
CA GLY A 93 18.86 -3.44 -15.94
C GLY A 93 18.25 -4.01 -14.67
N PHE A 94 17.49 -5.10 -14.77
CA PHE A 94 16.89 -5.75 -13.61
C PHE A 94 16.79 -7.27 -13.79
N PHE A 95 16.32 -7.97 -12.76
CA PHE A 95 16.09 -9.41 -12.84
C PHE A 95 14.95 -9.72 -13.81
N THR A 96 15.14 -10.75 -14.64
CA THR A 96 14.15 -11.26 -15.58
C THR A 96 13.36 -12.43 -15.01
N SER A 97 13.94 -13.12 -14.01
CA SER A 97 13.22 -14.11 -13.22
C SER A 97 13.81 -14.20 -11.81
N ASN A 98 12.96 -14.40 -10.82
CA ASN A 98 13.36 -14.74 -9.45
C ASN A 98 12.24 -15.46 -8.70
N GLU A 99 12.65 -16.19 -7.67
CA GLU A 99 11.79 -16.98 -6.79
C GLU A 99 12.18 -16.72 -5.33
N GLY A 100 11.18 -16.70 -4.44
CA GLY A 100 11.40 -16.61 -3.01
C GLY A 100 11.74 -17.94 -2.40
N VAL A 101 12.70 -17.95 -1.48
CA VAL A 101 12.99 -19.09 -0.61
C VAL A 101 13.10 -18.61 0.84
N LEU A 102 12.93 -19.54 1.76
CA LEU A 102 13.07 -19.30 3.18
C LEU A 102 14.21 -20.20 3.71
N LEU A 103 15.19 -19.61 4.37
CA LEU A 103 16.25 -20.32 5.04
C LEU A 103 15.84 -20.58 6.48
N LYS A 104 15.87 -21.84 6.92
CA LYS A 104 15.57 -22.26 8.30
C LYS A 104 16.86 -22.72 8.97
N SER A 105 17.05 -22.39 10.23
CA SER A 105 18.09 -22.95 11.08
C SER A 105 17.50 -23.32 12.44
N GLU A 106 17.60 -24.60 12.77
CA GLU A 106 17.12 -25.13 14.04
C GLU A 106 18.14 -24.95 15.18
N ASN A 107 19.39 -24.63 14.86
CA ASN A 107 20.43 -24.49 15.87
C ASN A 107 21.09 -23.11 15.97
N LEU A 108 20.68 -22.13 15.20
CA LEU A 108 21.23 -20.78 15.22
C LEU A 108 21.16 -20.13 16.62
N LEU A 109 20.10 -20.41 17.37
CA LEU A 109 19.84 -19.76 18.68
C LEU A 109 20.72 -20.28 19.83
N PHE A 110 21.41 -21.41 19.66
CA PHE A 110 22.20 -22.03 20.73
C PHE A 110 23.57 -22.57 20.30
N GLU A 111 23.86 -22.61 18.98
CA GLU A 111 25.17 -23.06 18.48
C GLU A 111 26.15 -21.87 18.49
N SER A 112 27.18 -21.99 19.33
CA SER A 112 28.21 -20.95 19.47
C SER A 112 29.28 -20.98 18.39
N ASN A 113 29.43 -22.11 17.67
CA ASN A 113 30.38 -22.22 16.58
C ASN A 113 29.73 -21.95 15.22
N PRO A 114 30.01 -20.79 14.57
CA PRO A 114 29.35 -20.38 13.34
C PRO A 114 29.49 -21.40 12.20
N ASN A 115 30.57 -22.22 12.20
CA ASN A 115 30.79 -23.25 11.20
C ASN A 115 29.91 -24.51 11.40
N LYS A 116 29.24 -24.63 12.57
CA LYS A 116 28.34 -25.74 12.88
C LYS A 116 26.86 -25.34 12.72
N ILE A 117 26.56 -24.09 12.39
CA ILE A 117 25.20 -23.67 12.11
C ILE A 117 24.71 -24.38 10.84
N LYS A 118 23.56 -25.04 10.99
CA LYS A 118 22.93 -25.80 9.89
C LYS A 118 21.81 -24.96 9.29
N TRP A 119 21.79 -24.96 7.96
CA TRP A 119 20.77 -24.23 7.21
C TRP A 119 20.01 -25.16 6.27
N GLU A 120 18.71 -25.05 6.29
CA GLU A 120 17.79 -25.72 5.39
C GLU A 120 17.19 -24.70 4.43
N THR A 121 16.95 -25.09 3.18
CA THR A 121 16.31 -24.23 2.17
C THR A 121 14.88 -24.71 1.94
N LEU A 122 13.91 -23.84 2.19
CA LEU A 122 12.48 -24.08 1.99
C LEU A 122 11.97 -23.24 0.80
N PRO A 123 10.90 -23.67 0.11
CA PRO A 123 10.17 -24.95 0.28
C PRO A 123 11.02 -26.19 -0.05
N GLU A 124 10.53 -27.38 0.31
CA GLU A 124 11.25 -28.65 0.08
C GLU A 124 11.36 -29.00 -1.40
N GLY A 125 10.48 -28.58 -2.25
CA GLY A 125 10.47 -28.87 -3.69
C GLY A 125 11.60 -28.22 -4.48
N ASP A 126 11.60 -28.42 -5.78
CA ASP A 126 12.63 -27.92 -6.72
C ASP A 126 12.37 -26.48 -7.21
N CYS A 127 11.27 -25.88 -6.77
CA CYS A 127 10.88 -24.51 -7.10
C CYS A 127 10.65 -23.70 -5.82
N GLY A 128 11.04 -22.44 -5.83
CA GLY A 128 10.69 -21.48 -4.80
C GLY A 128 9.27 -20.90 -4.96
N ILE A 129 8.96 -19.87 -4.17
CA ILE A 129 7.70 -19.12 -4.29
C ILE A 129 7.79 -18.28 -5.55
N ARG A 130 6.90 -18.54 -6.50
CA ARG A 130 6.79 -17.86 -7.81
C ARG A 130 5.68 -16.83 -7.82
N ALA A 131 5.62 -16.00 -8.86
CA ALA A 131 4.45 -15.16 -9.13
C ALA A 131 3.20 -16.03 -9.37
N PRO A 132 2.00 -15.48 -9.15
CA PRO A 132 0.75 -16.16 -9.45
C PRO A 132 0.69 -16.71 -10.88
N LYS A 133 0.00 -17.81 -11.08
CA LYS A 133 -0.14 -18.46 -12.40
C LYS A 133 -0.68 -17.45 -13.44
N GLY A 134 0.00 -17.37 -14.58
CA GLY A 134 -0.32 -16.39 -15.64
C GLY A 134 0.29 -15.01 -15.43
N GLY A 135 0.97 -14.76 -14.33
CA GLY A 135 1.75 -13.57 -14.07
C GLY A 135 3.16 -13.61 -14.68
N SER A 136 3.99 -12.67 -14.27
CA SER A 136 5.39 -12.55 -14.67
C SER A 136 6.28 -13.61 -13.99
N ASN A 137 7.54 -13.61 -14.37
CA ASN A 137 8.56 -14.46 -13.71
C ASN A 137 9.23 -13.75 -12.49
N ILE A 138 8.61 -12.71 -11.95
CA ILE A 138 9.19 -11.93 -10.86
C ILE A 138 8.38 -12.14 -9.57
N ALA A 139 9.03 -12.78 -8.60
CA ALA A 139 8.58 -12.90 -7.22
C ALA A 139 9.75 -12.55 -6.30
N SER A 140 9.77 -11.34 -5.75
CA SER A 140 10.91 -10.82 -4.99
C SER A 140 10.47 -10.08 -3.73
N GLU A 141 11.45 -9.84 -2.84
CA GLU A 141 11.24 -9.04 -1.63
C GLU A 141 10.13 -9.62 -0.74
N HIS A 142 10.22 -10.92 -0.44
CA HIS A 142 9.24 -11.67 0.34
C HIS A 142 9.25 -11.22 1.80
N SER A 143 8.07 -10.91 2.31
CA SER A 143 7.80 -10.59 3.72
C SER A 143 6.93 -11.70 4.32
N TYR A 144 7.33 -12.21 5.47
CA TYR A 144 6.66 -13.31 6.14
C TYR A 144 6.05 -12.86 7.46
N SER A 145 4.89 -13.39 7.78
CA SER A 145 4.22 -13.24 9.08
C SER A 145 3.73 -14.60 9.56
N VAL A 146 3.87 -14.86 10.86
CA VAL A 146 3.35 -16.08 11.49
C VAL A 146 1.95 -15.78 12.02
N LEU A 147 0.98 -16.64 11.69
CA LEU A 147 -0.39 -16.57 12.19
C LEU A 147 -0.50 -17.25 13.57
N SER A 148 -1.61 -17.01 14.25
CA SER A 148 -1.82 -17.51 15.61
C SER A 148 -1.91 -19.04 15.68
N ASP A 149 -2.24 -19.73 14.59
CA ASP A 149 -2.22 -21.20 14.47
C ASP A 149 -0.84 -21.77 14.07
N GLY A 150 0.19 -20.93 13.95
CA GLY A 150 1.52 -21.33 13.50
C GLY A 150 1.71 -21.38 11.99
N SER A 151 0.66 -21.13 11.21
CA SER A 151 0.77 -21.01 9.75
C SER A 151 1.61 -19.79 9.37
N PHE A 152 2.25 -19.83 8.19
CA PHE A 152 2.99 -18.70 7.64
C PHE A 152 2.18 -18.03 6.53
N TYR A 153 2.10 -16.72 6.57
CA TYR A 153 1.65 -15.87 5.48
C TYR A 153 2.86 -15.24 4.81
N CYS A 154 2.88 -15.24 3.49
CA CYS A 154 3.92 -14.58 2.69
C CYS A 154 3.26 -13.59 1.73
N VAL A 155 3.79 -12.36 1.69
CA VAL A 155 3.45 -11.35 0.68
C VAL A 155 4.73 -10.87 0.01
N TYR A 156 4.67 -10.58 -1.29
CA TYR A 156 5.85 -10.24 -2.06
C TYR A 156 5.55 -9.39 -3.28
N ARG A 157 6.59 -8.77 -3.77
CA ARG A 157 6.60 -7.93 -4.96
C ARG A 157 6.51 -8.75 -6.23
N THR A 158 5.65 -8.33 -7.15
CA THR A 158 5.61 -8.72 -8.56
C THR A 158 5.84 -7.50 -9.46
N ILE A 159 5.73 -7.68 -10.77
CA ILE A 159 5.65 -6.58 -11.76
C ILE A 159 4.29 -6.55 -12.45
N ASP A 160 3.31 -7.24 -11.90
CA ASP A 160 2.00 -7.48 -12.51
C ASP A 160 0.96 -6.44 -12.09
N GLY A 161 1.38 -5.37 -11.40
CA GLY A 161 0.49 -4.34 -10.89
C GLY A 161 -0.28 -4.72 -9.62
N HIS A 162 0.00 -5.92 -9.09
CA HIS A 162 -0.59 -6.48 -7.86
C HIS A 162 0.48 -7.21 -7.05
N PRO A 163 0.45 -7.20 -5.71
CA PRO A 163 1.36 -8.02 -4.90
C PRO A 163 0.92 -9.47 -4.93
N GLY A 164 1.90 -10.40 -4.92
CA GLY A 164 1.64 -11.83 -4.74
C GLY A 164 1.53 -12.19 -3.27
N CYS A 165 0.75 -13.22 -2.95
CA CYS A 165 0.70 -13.80 -1.60
C CYS A 165 0.41 -15.30 -1.63
N CYS A 166 0.79 -16.00 -0.56
CA CYS A 166 0.52 -17.40 -0.34
C CYS A 166 0.62 -17.76 1.15
N TYR A 167 0.15 -18.94 1.52
CA TYR A 167 0.17 -19.47 2.88
C TYR A 167 0.93 -20.80 2.94
N SER A 168 1.61 -21.06 4.05
CA SER A 168 2.16 -22.36 4.40
C SER A 168 1.54 -22.87 5.69
N ARG A 169 1.20 -24.14 5.74
CA ARG A 169 0.59 -24.80 6.91
C ARG A 169 1.55 -25.77 7.60
N ASP A 170 2.81 -25.80 7.15
CA ASP A 170 3.83 -26.77 7.53
C ASP A 170 5.21 -26.11 7.74
N GLU A 171 5.22 -24.92 8.31
CA GLU A 171 6.43 -24.14 8.64
C GLU A 171 7.31 -23.81 7.40
N GLY A 172 6.68 -23.59 6.24
CA GLY A 172 7.38 -23.18 5.02
C GLY A 172 7.84 -24.33 4.13
N LYS A 173 7.58 -25.60 4.48
CA LYS A 173 7.97 -26.78 3.67
C LYS A 173 7.21 -26.81 2.34
N SER A 174 5.93 -26.48 2.38
CA SER A 174 5.10 -26.28 1.20
C SER A 174 4.27 -25.01 1.29
N TRP A 175 3.79 -24.52 0.16
CA TRP A 175 3.01 -23.29 0.05
C TRP A 175 1.77 -23.52 -0.80
N SER A 176 0.68 -22.87 -0.43
CA SER A 176 -0.51 -22.78 -1.28
C SER A 176 -0.14 -22.19 -2.65
N SER A 177 -0.94 -22.48 -3.67
CA SER A 177 -0.76 -21.81 -4.97
C SER A 177 -0.77 -20.30 -4.80
N PRO A 178 0.26 -19.58 -5.28
CA PRO A 178 0.32 -18.13 -5.18
C PRO A 178 -0.88 -17.47 -5.86
N THR A 179 -1.42 -16.44 -5.20
CA THR A 179 -2.51 -15.60 -5.71
C THR A 179 -2.13 -14.13 -5.60
N TYR A 180 -2.85 -13.26 -6.32
CA TYR A 180 -2.74 -11.82 -6.05
C TYR A 180 -3.52 -11.47 -4.79
N LYS A 181 -2.92 -10.59 -3.97
CA LYS A 181 -3.48 -10.16 -2.69
C LYS A 181 -4.78 -9.37 -2.89
N LYS A 182 -5.73 -9.59 -1.98
CA LYS A 182 -7.06 -8.97 -1.99
C LYS A 182 -7.35 -8.20 -0.70
N PHE A 183 -8.25 -7.24 -0.79
CA PHE A 183 -8.99 -6.71 0.34
C PHE A 183 -10.04 -7.73 0.82
N SER A 184 -10.65 -7.48 1.99
CA SER A 184 -11.72 -8.32 2.54
C SER A 184 -12.97 -8.38 1.65
N ASP A 185 -13.23 -7.37 0.84
CA ASP A 185 -14.32 -7.32 -0.14
C ASP A 185 -14.05 -8.14 -1.43
N GLY A 186 -12.88 -8.77 -1.52
CA GLY A 186 -12.48 -9.62 -2.65
C GLY A 186 -11.82 -8.90 -3.81
N ARG A 187 -11.76 -7.55 -3.83
CA ARG A 187 -11.06 -6.78 -4.85
C ARG A 187 -9.54 -6.96 -4.74
N LEU A 188 -8.86 -7.01 -5.88
CA LEU A 188 -7.41 -7.11 -5.92
C LEU A 188 -6.75 -5.82 -5.43
N ILE A 189 -5.80 -5.94 -4.52
CA ILE A 189 -4.95 -4.81 -4.12
C ILE A 189 -4.02 -4.43 -5.26
N LYS A 190 -3.94 -3.14 -5.57
CA LYS A 190 -3.01 -2.61 -6.56
C LYS A 190 -1.68 -2.26 -5.90
N HIS A 191 -0.60 -2.60 -6.60
CA HIS A 191 0.74 -2.27 -6.14
C HIS A 191 1.73 -2.22 -7.31
N PRO A 192 2.58 -1.19 -7.41
CA PRO A 192 3.56 -1.09 -8.48
C PRO A 192 4.75 -2.03 -8.23
N ARG A 193 5.75 -1.96 -9.11
CA ARG A 193 7.03 -2.65 -8.91
C ARG A 193 7.81 -2.06 -7.74
N ALA A 194 7.36 -2.31 -6.52
CA ALA A 194 7.94 -1.83 -5.28
C ALA A 194 7.89 -2.93 -4.20
N ALA A 195 8.72 -2.81 -3.16
CA ALA A 195 8.62 -3.67 -2.00
C ALA A 195 7.32 -3.38 -1.24
N ASN A 196 6.73 -4.42 -0.70
CA ASN A 196 5.56 -4.36 0.17
C ASN A 196 5.76 -5.32 1.34
N PHE A 197 5.17 -4.99 2.49
CA PHE A 197 5.47 -5.71 3.73
C PHE A 197 4.20 -5.93 4.54
N ALA A 198 4.13 -7.10 5.17
CA ALA A 198 3.12 -7.41 6.17
C ALA A 198 3.81 -7.80 7.48
N TRP A 199 3.28 -7.32 8.58
CA TRP A 199 3.78 -7.61 9.93
C TRP A 199 2.66 -8.13 10.82
N HIS A 200 2.97 -9.12 11.64
CA HIS A 200 2.18 -9.53 12.77
C HIS A 200 2.54 -8.65 13.96
N CYS A 201 1.57 -7.92 14.50
CA CYS A 201 1.74 -7.02 15.64
C CYS A 201 1.59 -7.77 16.96
N LYS A 202 2.17 -7.23 18.03
CA LYS A 202 2.10 -7.82 19.39
C LYS A 202 0.66 -7.97 19.93
N ASN A 203 -0.28 -7.18 19.42
CA ASN A 203 -1.70 -7.28 19.75
C ASN A 203 -2.46 -8.39 19.00
N GLY A 204 -1.76 -9.23 18.23
CA GLY A 204 -2.33 -10.31 17.44
C GLY A 204 -2.97 -9.90 16.12
N LYS A 205 -2.86 -8.62 15.74
CA LYS A 205 -3.37 -8.09 14.46
C LYS A 205 -2.24 -7.86 13.48
N TYR A 206 -2.58 -7.42 12.27
CA TYR A 206 -1.62 -7.27 11.18
C TYR A 206 -1.64 -5.87 10.59
N LEU A 207 -0.51 -5.44 10.03
CA LEU A 207 -0.38 -4.25 9.21
C LEU A 207 0.24 -4.61 7.88
N TYR A 208 -0.24 -3.96 6.80
CA TYR A 208 0.27 -4.16 5.45
C TYR A 208 0.60 -2.83 4.79
N TRP A 209 1.87 -2.64 4.41
CA TRP A 209 2.43 -1.46 3.75
C TRP A 209 2.50 -1.64 2.24
N PHE A 210 1.99 -0.66 1.48
CA PHE A 210 2.00 -0.68 0.02
C PHE A 210 1.80 0.72 -0.59
N HIS A 211 1.68 0.83 -1.94
CA HIS A 211 1.57 2.14 -2.62
C HIS A 211 0.23 2.38 -3.36
N ASN A 212 -0.71 1.49 -3.28
CA ASN A 212 -2.11 1.59 -3.74
C ASN A 212 -2.28 2.19 -5.15
N HIS A 213 -1.53 1.70 -6.10
CA HIS A 213 -1.72 1.98 -7.52
C HIS A 213 -1.11 0.86 -8.36
N GLY A 214 -1.53 0.75 -9.62
CA GLY A 214 -1.03 -0.29 -10.52
C GLY A 214 -2.13 -1.00 -11.29
N GLY A 215 -2.31 -2.28 -10.98
CA GLY A 215 -3.31 -3.10 -11.62
C GLY A 215 -3.00 -3.38 -13.09
N LYS A 216 -4.05 -3.66 -13.86
CA LYS A 216 -3.97 -3.98 -15.30
C LYS A 216 -3.26 -2.90 -16.12
N SER A 217 -3.44 -1.63 -15.76
CA SER A 217 -2.78 -0.50 -16.39
C SER A 217 -1.24 -0.60 -16.39
N ILE A 218 -0.65 -1.19 -15.34
CA ILE A 218 0.78 -1.47 -15.28
C ILE A 218 1.10 -2.81 -15.96
N ARG A 219 0.30 -3.83 -15.70
CA ARG A 219 0.53 -5.18 -16.21
C ARG A 219 0.59 -5.22 -17.74
N ASP A 220 -0.33 -4.51 -18.40
CA ASP A 220 -0.51 -4.57 -19.85
C ASP A 220 0.40 -3.56 -20.61
N ASP A 221 1.09 -2.66 -19.90
CA ASP A 221 2.03 -1.71 -20.47
C ASP A 221 3.47 -1.95 -19.99
N PRO A 222 4.34 -2.55 -20.79
CA PRO A 222 5.74 -2.81 -20.43
C PRO A 222 6.53 -1.57 -20.02
N LYS A 223 6.22 -0.40 -20.61
CA LYS A 223 6.88 0.86 -20.24
C LYS A 223 6.47 1.30 -18.83
N ARG A 224 5.20 1.21 -18.51
CA ARG A 224 4.69 1.51 -17.15
C ARG A 224 5.21 0.55 -16.09
N ARG A 225 5.36 -0.73 -16.41
CA ARG A 225 6.01 -1.69 -15.51
C ARG A 225 7.36 -1.20 -15.00
N ASN A 226 8.15 -0.59 -15.87
CA ASN A 226 9.49 -0.11 -15.55
C ASN A 226 9.46 1.26 -14.86
N ASN A 227 8.55 2.17 -15.24
CA ASN A 227 8.52 3.54 -14.72
C ASN A 227 7.72 3.66 -13.41
N ALA A 228 6.64 2.90 -13.25
CA ALA A 228 5.77 2.97 -12.07
C ALA A 228 6.45 2.62 -10.74
N TYR A 229 7.64 2.01 -10.75
CA TYR A 229 8.43 1.81 -9.51
C TYR A 229 8.82 3.12 -8.83
N SER A 230 8.75 4.24 -9.53
CA SER A 230 9.09 5.58 -9.00
C SER A 230 7.97 6.18 -8.16
N ASP A 231 6.71 5.76 -8.38
CA ASP A 231 5.53 6.32 -7.73
C ASP A 231 5.32 5.66 -6.35
N ARG A 232 6.04 6.15 -5.33
CA ARG A 232 6.03 5.62 -3.97
C ARG A 232 5.61 6.64 -2.92
N ASN A 233 4.80 7.60 -3.32
CA ASN A 233 4.23 8.64 -2.50
C ASN A 233 2.78 8.89 -2.96
N PRO A 234 1.78 8.79 -2.07
CA PRO A 234 1.89 8.47 -0.65
C PRO A 234 2.12 6.98 -0.37
N VAL A 235 2.34 6.66 0.91
CA VAL A 235 2.32 5.30 1.43
C VAL A 235 0.96 5.00 2.02
N TRP A 236 0.48 3.80 1.74
CA TRP A 236 -0.80 3.29 2.22
C TRP A 236 -0.62 2.13 3.19
N LEU A 237 -1.56 1.99 4.08
CA LEU A 237 -1.59 0.94 5.09
C LEU A 237 -2.98 0.28 5.11
N CYS A 238 -3.00 -1.06 5.23
CA CYS A 238 -4.20 -1.80 5.62
C CYS A 238 -3.99 -2.42 6.98
N GLY A 239 -5.03 -2.50 7.77
CA GLY A 239 -5.12 -3.35 8.94
C GLY A 239 -5.53 -4.77 8.54
N GLY A 240 -5.08 -5.76 9.28
CA GLY A 240 -5.44 -7.16 9.04
C GLY A 240 -5.92 -7.82 10.32
N VAL A 241 -6.94 -8.67 10.20
CA VAL A 241 -7.50 -9.49 11.28
C VAL A 241 -7.61 -10.93 10.78
N GLU A 242 -7.28 -11.88 11.64
CA GLU A 242 -7.41 -13.28 11.26
C GLU A 242 -8.88 -13.71 11.10
N ALA A 243 -9.10 -14.57 10.13
CA ALA A 243 -10.37 -15.24 9.90
C ALA A 243 -10.15 -16.71 9.55
N GLU A 244 -11.11 -17.55 9.91
CA GLU A 244 -11.12 -18.97 9.54
C GLU A 244 -11.72 -19.15 8.14
N THR A 245 -11.11 -20.01 7.36
CA THR A 245 -11.62 -20.47 6.06
C THR A 245 -11.53 -21.99 5.96
N ASN A 246 -12.13 -22.56 4.93
CA ASN A 246 -12.03 -24.01 4.68
C ASN A 246 -10.58 -24.46 4.39
N GLU A 247 -9.69 -23.54 4.02
CA GLU A 247 -8.27 -23.81 3.76
C GLU A 247 -7.38 -23.51 4.98
N GLY A 248 -7.98 -23.18 6.11
CA GLY A 248 -7.29 -22.76 7.34
C GLY A 248 -7.32 -21.26 7.56
N ARG A 249 -6.54 -20.79 8.50
CA ARG A 249 -6.51 -19.39 8.92
C ARG A 249 -5.98 -18.48 7.82
N CYS A 250 -6.63 -17.35 7.60
CA CYS A 250 -6.22 -16.30 6.66
C CYS A 250 -6.29 -14.92 7.31
N ILE A 251 -5.83 -13.90 6.61
CA ILE A 251 -5.90 -12.50 7.07
C ILE A 251 -6.88 -11.74 6.19
N ASN A 252 -7.94 -11.20 6.80
CA ASN A 252 -8.83 -10.24 6.18
C ASN A 252 -8.22 -8.85 6.27
N TRP A 253 -8.08 -8.17 5.15
CA TRP A 253 -7.44 -6.87 5.04
C TRP A 253 -8.46 -5.75 4.87
N SER A 254 -8.36 -4.71 5.71
CA SER A 254 -9.21 -3.51 5.64
C SER A 254 -9.04 -2.74 4.33
N GLN A 255 -9.93 -1.79 4.08
CA GLN A 255 -9.72 -0.73 3.08
C GLN A 255 -8.47 0.09 3.42
N PRO A 256 -7.84 0.75 2.42
CA PRO A 256 -6.56 1.40 2.59
C PRO A 256 -6.66 2.79 3.26
N GLU A 257 -5.65 3.13 4.06
CA GLU A 257 -5.44 4.45 4.64
C GLU A 257 -4.09 5.04 4.27
N ILE A 258 -4.00 6.35 4.08
CA ILE A 258 -2.73 7.04 3.91
C ILE A 258 -2.05 7.15 5.27
N VAL A 259 -0.85 6.58 5.38
CA VAL A 259 -0.03 6.63 6.62
C VAL A 259 1.10 7.63 6.53
N LEU A 260 1.78 7.72 5.39
CA LEU A 260 2.90 8.65 5.18
C LEU A 260 2.78 9.32 3.81
N TYR A 261 3.22 10.57 3.74
CA TYR A 261 3.31 11.32 2.49
C TYR A 261 4.42 12.36 2.54
N ASP A 262 4.83 12.83 1.37
CA ASP A 262 5.67 14.01 1.18
C ASP A 262 5.01 14.95 0.18
N ASP A 263 5.20 16.27 0.33
CA ASP A 263 4.67 17.27 -0.61
C ASP A 263 5.31 17.17 -2.00
N ASP A 264 6.53 16.66 -2.07
CA ASP A 264 7.16 16.32 -3.34
C ASP A 264 6.72 14.92 -3.77
N PRO A 265 5.92 14.79 -4.84
CA PRO A 265 5.43 13.50 -5.32
C PRO A 265 6.55 12.56 -5.79
N TYR A 266 7.74 13.08 -6.07
CA TYR A 266 8.90 12.29 -6.52
C TYR A 266 9.72 11.72 -5.35
N ILE A 267 9.44 12.13 -4.13
CA ILE A 267 10.04 11.52 -2.94
C ILE A 267 9.50 10.09 -2.79
N ARG A 268 10.41 9.12 -2.79
CA ARG A 268 10.09 7.69 -2.77
C ARG A 268 10.30 7.11 -1.39
N MET A 269 9.24 6.82 -0.68
CA MET A 269 9.28 6.15 0.63
C MET A 269 9.30 4.62 0.42
N SER A 270 10.31 3.95 0.96
CA SER A 270 10.57 2.54 0.66
C SER A 270 11.19 1.81 1.84
N TYR A 271 11.18 0.47 1.75
CA TYR A 271 11.89 -0.43 2.66
C TYR A 271 11.65 -0.12 4.14
N PRO A 272 10.38 -0.14 4.56
CA PRO A 272 10.02 0.10 5.96
C PRO A 272 10.38 -1.09 6.84
N ASP A 273 10.52 -0.81 8.14
CA ASP A 273 10.33 -1.81 9.19
C ASP A 273 9.36 -1.27 10.23
N LEU A 274 8.63 -2.18 10.87
CA LEU A 274 7.73 -1.88 11.97
C LEU A 274 8.45 -2.07 13.31
N ILE A 275 8.41 -1.03 14.13
CA ILE A 275 8.90 -1.05 15.51
C ILE A 275 7.71 -0.85 16.45
N GLU A 276 7.59 -1.75 17.41
CA GLU A 276 6.59 -1.67 18.48
C GLU A 276 7.31 -1.55 19.82
N GLU A 277 7.21 -0.39 20.46
CA GLU A 277 7.86 -0.10 21.72
C GLU A 277 6.93 0.68 22.67
N GLY A 278 6.79 0.22 23.92
CA GLY A 278 5.97 0.90 24.93
C GLY A 278 4.49 1.04 24.59
N GLY A 279 3.94 0.18 23.73
CA GLY A 279 2.56 0.26 23.23
C GLY A 279 2.38 1.23 22.05
N GLU A 280 3.46 1.82 21.61
CA GLU A 280 3.49 2.72 20.46
C GLU A 280 4.03 2.01 19.20
N TYR A 281 3.63 2.51 18.04
CA TYR A 281 4.01 1.96 16.73
C TYR A 281 4.79 2.98 15.92
N TYR A 282 5.89 2.53 15.31
CA TYR A 282 6.74 3.37 14.48
C TYR A 282 7.06 2.65 13.18
N PHE A 283 7.05 3.39 12.07
CA PHE A 283 7.65 2.93 10.82
C PHE A 283 9.00 3.60 10.60
N THR A 284 10.00 2.79 10.30
CA THR A 284 11.20 3.28 9.62
C THR A 284 10.96 3.28 8.12
N GLU A 285 11.60 4.17 7.38
CA GLU A 285 11.61 4.13 5.92
C GLU A 285 12.89 4.76 5.38
N THR A 286 13.25 4.43 4.17
CA THR A 286 14.45 4.96 3.52
C THR A 286 14.17 5.42 2.11
N GLN A 287 14.98 6.41 1.67
CA GLN A 287 14.98 6.96 0.32
C GLN A 287 16.36 6.92 -0.31
N LYS A 288 17.19 5.94 0.04
CA LYS A 288 18.60 5.78 -0.31
C LYS A 288 19.55 6.70 0.44
N ASP A 289 19.28 8.00 0.47
CA ASP A 289 20.18 9.01 1.10
C ASP A 289 19.64 9.44 2.47
N ILE A 290 18.40 9.14 2.80
CA ILE A 290 17.71 9.51 4.03
C ILE A 290 17.06 8.28 4.63
N ALA A 291 17.20 8.10 5.93
CA ALA A 291 16.42 7.17 6.75
C ALA A 291 15.59 7.99 7.75
N ARG A 292 14.32 7.62 7.94
CA ARG A 292 13.38 8.30 8.82
C ARG A 292 12.67 7.31 9.72
N VAL A 293 12.19 7.83 10.86
CA VAL A 293 11.32 7.10 11.78
C VAL A 293 10.04 7.92 11.98
N HIS A 294 8.91 7.30 11.81
CA HIS A 294 7.60 7.94 11.92
C HIS A 294 6.77 7.26 12.99
N LYS A 295 6.29 8.02 13.97
CA LYS A 295 5.30 7.54 14.92
C LYS A 295 3.95 7.45 14.22
N ILE A 296 3.21 6.36 14.45
CA ILE A 296 1.90 6.14 13.87
C ILE A 296 0.83 6.57 14.88
N ALA A 297 -0.15 7.34 14.42
CA ALA A 297 -1.25 7.76 15.27
C ALA A 297 -2.07 6.55 15.75
N PRO A 298 -2.31 6.40 17.07
CA PRO A 298 -3.08 5.26 17.60
C PRO A 298 -4.50 5.19 17.02
N ASP A 299 -5.15 6.33 16.77
CA ASP A 299 -6.49 6.40 16.22
C ASP A 299 -6.55 5.81 14.80
N LEU A 300 -5.52 6.05 13.99
CA LEU A 300 -5.40 5.42 12.67
C LEU A 300 -5.37 3.90 12.77
N LEU A 301 -4.61 3.36 13.72
CA LEU A 301 -4.49 1.92 13.92
C LEU A 301 -5.80 1.30 14.40
N ARG A 302 -6.48 1.94 15.36
CA ARG A 302 -7.80 1.48 15.82
C ARG A 302 -8.81 1.42 14.67
N GLY A 303 -8.87 2.47 13.85
CA GLY A 303 -9.74 2.50 12.69
C GLY A 303 -9.42 1.41 11.66
N LEU A 304 -8.13 1.21 11.34
CA LEU A 304 -7.68 0.14 10.43
C LEU A 304 -8.03 -1.27 10.91
N TRP A 305 -8.09 -1.49 12.22
CA TRP A 305 -8.44 -2.78 12.81
C TRP A 305 -9.92 -2.92 13.17
N GLY A 306 -10.76 -1.94 12.81
CA GLY A 306 -12.20 -1.95 13.10
C GLY A 306 -12.53 -1.78 14.59
N GLU A 307 -11.65 -1.13 15.37
CA GLU A 307 -11.84 -0.91 16.82
C GLU A 307 -12.38 0.48 17.14
N GLU A 308 -12.49 1.36 16.16
CA GLU A 308 -13.02 2.71 16.37
C GLU A 308 -14.55 2.67 16.41
N SER A 309 -15.12 2.74 17.59
CA SER A 309 -16.56 2.71 17.82
C SER A 309 -17.11 4.00 18.43
N ASP A 310 -16.25 4.97 18.75
CA ASP A 310 -16.72 6.24 19.33
C ASP A 310 -17.27 7.18 18.26
N TRP A 311 -18.57 7.20 18.13
CA TRP A 311 -19.31 8.08 17.22
C TRP A 311 -18.94 9.57 17.38
N ARG A 312 -18.52 10.01 18.57
CA ARG A 312 -18.09 11.40 18.79
C ARG A 312 -16.82 11.73 18.02
N ASN A 313 -15.92 10.78 17.87
CA ASN A 313 -14.70 10.93 17.06
C ASN A 313 -15.05 11.07 15.58
N LEU A 314 -16.01 10.30 15.09
CA LEU A 314 -16.50 10.39 13.70
C LEU A 314 -17.09 11.77 13.38
N ARG A 315 -17.75 12.42 14.34
CA ARG A 315 -18.34 13.76 14.17
C ARG A 315 -17.34 14.93 14.31
N LYS A 316 -16.09 14.66 14.63
CA LYS A 316 -15.04 15.69 14.71
C LYS A 316 -14.92 16.42 13.37
N GLY A 317 -14.98 17.76 13.40
CA GLY A 317 -14.90 18.59 12.20
C GLY A 317 -16.17 18.64 11.35
N LEU A 318 -17.29 18.10 11.82
CA LEU A 318 -18.58 18.21 11.15
C LEU A 318 -19.09 19.66 11.23
N ILE A 319 -19.26 20.32 10.08
CA ILE A 319 -19.70 21.72 9.98
C ILE A 319 -21.08 21.90 9.36
N ILE A 320 -21.55 20.90 8.61
CA ILE A 320 -22.92 20.83 8.08
C ILE A 320 -23.43 19.41 8.26
N GLU A 321 -24.70 19.30 8.69
CA GLU A 321 -25.45 18.04 8.69
C GLU A 321 -26.90 18.33 8.32
N GLU A 322 -27.31 17.86 7.15
CA GLU A 322 -28.68 17.92 6.65
C GLU A 322 -29.15 16.50 6.34
N SER A 323 -30.08 16.01 7.14
CA SER A 323 -30.68 14.67 6.97
C SER A 323 -32.12 14.66 7.51
N PRO A 324 -33.15 14.55 6.67
CA PRO A 324 -33.09 14.67 5.20
C PRO A 324 -32.83 16.10 4.71
N VAL A 325 -32.31 16.22 3.50
CA VAL A 325 -32.13 17.53 2.84
C VAL A 325 -33.49 18.13 2.54
N LYS A 326 -33.76 19.32 3.11
CA LYS A 326 -35.02 20.03 2.94
C LYS A 326 -34.93 21.22 1.98
N ASN A 327 -33.75 21.79 1.85
CA ASN A 327 -33.49 22.99 1.07
C ASN A 327 -32.58 22.70 -0.12
N LYS A 328 -32.90 23.27 -1.27
CA LYS A 328 -32.05 23.17 -2.48
C LYS A 328 -30.77 24.02 -2.40
N SER A 329 -30.62 24.88 -1.41
CA SER A 329 -29.41 25.64 -1.13
C SER A 329 -29.17 25.69 0.36
N ILE A 330 -27.92 25.42 0.78
CA ILE A 330 -27.47 25.35 2.16
C ILE A 330 -26.26 26.28 2.31
N GLY A 331 -26.23 27.09 3.36
CA GLY A 331 -25.07 27.93 3.65
C GLY A 331 -23.82 27.10 3.95
N LEU A 332 -22.71 27.40 3.30
CA LEU A 332 -21.42 26.74 3.49
C LEU A 332 -20.46 27.65 4.26
N PRO A 333 -20.10 27.30 5.51
CA PRO A 333 -19.03 27.98 6.23
C PRO A 333 -17.71 27.95 5.44
N PRO A 334 -16.79 28.90 5.67
CA PRO A 334 -15.47 28.86 5.05
C PRO A 334 -14.75 27.56 5.33
N LEU A 335 -14.34 26.87 4.28
CA LEU A 335 -13.52 25.67 4.36
C LEU A 335 -12.07 26.02 4.69
N PRO A 336 -11.31 25.12 5.34
CA PRO A 336 -9.91 25.31 5.64
C PRO A 336 -9.08 25.62 4.39
N LEU A 337 -8.08 26.46 4.54
CA LEU A 337 -7.09 26.70 3.49
C LEU A 337 -6.12 25.52 3.44
N PHE A 338 -5.71 25.14 2.24
CA PHE A 338 -4.69 24.11 2.06
C PHE A 338 -3.31 24.68 2.44
N ASN A 339 -2.74 24.19 3.52
CA ASN A 339 -1.47 24.66 4.03
C ASN A 339 -0.29 24.08 3.21
N ARG A 340 0.77 24.87 3.10
CA ARG A 340 2.07 24.33 2.66
C ARG A 340 2.74 23.67 3.85
N ARG A 341 3.35 22.53 3.61
CA ARG A 341 4.18 21.89 4.61
C ARG A 341 5.37 22.78 4.98
N SER A 342 5.59 22.97 6.26
CA SER A 342 6.86 23.49 6.76
C SER A 342 7.91 22.39 6.69
N VAL A 343 9.10 22.68 6.18
CA VAL A 343 10.25 21.76 6.22
C VAL A 343 10.65 21.36 7.65
N LYS A 344 10.17 22.07 8.64
CA LYS A 344 10.40 21.79 10.07
C LYS A 344 9.32 20.90 10.69
N SER A 345 8.20 20.69 10.01
CA SER A 345 7.10 19.87 10.53
C SER A 345 7.40 18.39 10.38
N PRO A 346 7.06 17.55 11.37
CA PRO A 346 7.14 16.09 11.26
C PRO A 346 6.30 15.59 10.10
N TYR A 347 6.73 14.51 9.45
CA TYR A 347 5.94 13.82 8.43
C TYR A 347 4.68 13.23 9.05
N GLY A 348 3.55 13.33 8.33
CA GLY A 348 2.29 12.72 8.74
C GLY A 348 1.64 13.33 9.98
N SER A 349 2.06 14.53 10.44
CA SER A 349 1.38 15.21 11.56
C SER A 349 0.00 15.71 11.16
N ASP A 350 -0.96 15.65 12.08
CA ASP A 350 -2.37 15.98 11.84
C ASP A 350 -2.58 17.43 11.41
N ASP A 351 -1.75 18.35 11.90
CA ASP A 351 -1.78 19.77 11.57
C ASP A 351 -1.45 20.08 10.09
N LEU A 352 -0.85 19.14 9.37
CA LEU A 352 -0.56 19.24 7.94
C LEU A 352 -1.69 18.69 7.05
N ARG A 353 -2.67 18.02 7.63
CA ARG A 353 -3.79 17.41 6.92
C ARG A 353 -5.01 18.33 6.88
N SER A 354 -4.81 19.58 6.50
CA SER A 354 -5.92 20.47 6.18
C SER A 354 -6.66 19.95 4.94
N GLY A 355 -7.95 20.19 4.88
CA GLY A 355 -8.77 19.73 3.78
C GLY A 355 -10.23 19.73 4.17
N PHE A 356 -11.05 19.03 3.43
CA PHE A 356 -12.48 18.87 3.74
C PHE A 356 -13.00 17.58 3.15
N SER A 357 -14.19 17.18 3.61
CA SER A 357 -14.87 16.02 3.05
C SER A 357 -16.35 16.30 2.88
N LEU A 358 -16.90 15.71 1.84
CA LEU A 358 -18.34 15.65 1.59
C LEU A 358 -18.76 14.20 1.76
N GLU A 359 -19.74 13.94 2.59
CA GLU A 359 -20.35 12.63 2.77
C GLU A 359 -21.85 12.79 2.54
N PHE A 360 -22.43 11.98 1.66
CA PHE A 360 -23.82 12.13 1.28
C PHE A 360 -24.45 10.83 0.78
N TRP A 361 -25.75 10.76 0.90
CA TRP A 361 -26.55 9.70 0.29
C TRP A 361 -27.31 10.23 -0.93
N VAL A 362 -27.31 9.40 -1.97
CA VAL A 362 -27.99 9.66 -3.23
C VAL A 362 -29.08 8.61 -3.42
N GLN A 363 -30.32 9.04 -3.58
CA GLN A 363 -31.41 8.15 -3.99
C GLN A 363 -31.40 7.96 -5.52
N SER A 364 -32.36 7.18 -6.01
CA SER A 364 -32.50 6.93 -7.45
C SER A 364 -32.56 8.19 -8.28
N PHE A 365 -31.81 8.24 -9.36
CA PHE A 365 -31.71 9.37 -10.30
C PHE A 365 -31.57 8.85 -11.74
N VAL A 366 -31.72 9.76 -12.69
CA VAL A 366 -31.62 9.43 -14.12
C VAL A 366 -30.15 9.28 -14.53
N ASP A 367 -29.86 8.27 -15.37
CA ASP A 367 -28.50 7.99 -15.88
C ASP A 367 -28.14 8.96 -17.03
N GLU A 368 -28.21 10.26 -16.75
CA GLU A 368 -27.81 11.33 -17.66
C GLU A 368 -26.87 12.31 -16.95
N PRO A 369 -25.87 12.86 -17.63
CA PRO A 369 -24.94 13.83 -17.02
C PRO A 369 -25.66 15.06 -16.46
N HIS A 370 -25.44 15.36 -15.17
CA HIS A 370 -26.01 16.52 -14.49
C HIS A 370 -25.14 16.97 -13.29
N ILE A 371 -25.37 18.18 -12.82
CA ILE A 371 -24.71 18.70 -11.61
C ILE A 371 -25.51 18.24 -10.40
N MET A 372 -24.89 17.46 -9.52
CA MET A 372 -25.49 16.97 -8.28
C MET A 372 -25.35 17.97 -7.14
N LEU A 373 -24.21 18.68 -7.10
CA LEU A 373 -23.88 19.64 -6.04
C LEU A 373 -23.01 20.74 -6.64
N ASP A 374 -23.31 22.03 -6.32
CA ASP A 374 -22.55 23.19 -6.81
C ASP A 374 -22.33 24.24 -5.73
N ALA A 375 -21.07 24.47 -5.38
CA ALA A 375 -20.61 25.50 -4.46
C ALA A 375 -19.72 26.56 -5.15
N ARG A 376 -19.77 26.65 -6.49
CA ARG A 376 -18.95 27.57 -7.26
C ARG A 376 -19.53 28.99 -7.29
N LYS A 377 -18.64 29.96 -7.38
CA LYS A 377 -18.96 31.33 -7.80
C LYS A 377 -19.17 31.38 -9.32
N THR A 378 -19.72 32.52 -9.79
CA THR A 378 -19.88 32.78 -11.24
C THR A 378 -18.59 32.82 -12.01
N ASP A 379 -17.46 33.09 -11.35
CA ASP A 379 -16.11 33.05 -11.94
C ASP A 379 -15.47 31.64 -11.91
N GLY A 380 -16.21 30.61 -11.47
CA GLY A 380 -15.80 29.22 -11.43
C GLY A 380 -15.02 28.80 -10.18
N ARG A 381 -14.68 29.72 -9.26
CA ARG A 381 -14.03 29.38 -7.97
C ARG A 381 -14.96 28.61 -7.08
N GLY A 382 -14.44 27.61 -6.40
CA GLY A 382 -15.18 26.71 -5.54
C GLY A 382 -15.08 25.27 -6.03
N PHE A 383 -16.08 24.47 -5.74
CA PHE A 383 -16.14 23.07 -6.16
C PHE A 383 -17.54 22.67 -6.63
N CYS A 384 -17.61 21.60 -7.39
CA CYS A 384 -18.88 20.96 -7.74
C CYS A 384 -18.70 19.46 -7.93
N LEU A 385 -19.81 18.74 -7.79
CA LEU A 385 -19.95 17.33 -8.14
C LEU A 385 -20.87 17.20 -9.33
N ARG A 386 -20.47 16.39 -10.30
CA ARG A 386 -21.25 16.08 -11.51
C ARG A 386 -21.39 14.60 -11.65
N TYR A 387 -22.56 14.13 -11.97
CA TYR A 387 -22.75 12.80 -12.52
C TYR A 387 -22.40 12.84 -14.01
N GLN A 388 -21.63 11.88 -14.48
CA GLN A 388 -21.12 11.83 -15.86
C GLN A 388 -21.75 10.72 -16.71
N GLY A 389 -22.63 9.90 -16.12
CA GLY A 389 -23.12 8.65 -16.70
C GLY A 389 -22.30 7.44 -16.23
N GLU A 390 -22.79 6.25 -16.52
CA GLU A 390 -22.11 4.97 -16.22
C GLU A 390 -21.68 4.81 -14.75
N GLY A 391 -22.44 5.40 -13.82
CA GLY A 391 -22.16 5.33 -12.38
C GLY A 391 -20.95 6.16 -11.92
N VAL A 392 -20.49 7.13 -12.71
CA VAL A 392 -19.30 7.95 -12.44
C VAL A 392 -19.69 9.30 -11.84
N ILE A 393 -19.08 9.65 -10.72
CA ILE A 393 -19.10 11.03 -10.18
C ILE A 393 -17.76 11.71 -10.48
N GLU A 394 -17.85 12.92 -11.00
CA GLU A 394 -16.73 13.81 -11.17
C GLU A 394 -16.74 14.90 -10.10
N PHE A 395 -15.62 15.05 -9.39
CA PHE A 395 -15.37 16.17 -8.51
C PHE A 395 -14.47 17.19 -9.20
N TYR A 396 -14.93 18.43 -9.25
CA TYR A 396 -14.19 19.59 -9.76
C TYR A 396 -13.94 20.56 -8.63
N MET A 397 -12.72 21.13 -8.54
CA MET A 397 -12.46 22.31 -7.71
C MET A 397 -11.53 23.32 -8.40
N SER A 398 -11.69 24.61 -8.06
CA SER A 398 -10.86 25.69 -8.58
C SER A 398 -10.64 26.78 -7.52
N ASP A 399 -9.42 27.31 -7.47
CA ASP A 399 -9.08 28.49 -6.66
C ASP A 399 -9.07 29.79 -7.46
N GLY A 400 -9.51 29.73 -8.73
CA GLY A 400 -9.53 30.84 -9.68
C GLY A 400 -8.22 31.03 -10.45
N ARG A 401 -7.15 30.30 -10.11
CA ARG A 401 -5.85 30.29 -10.81
C ARG A 401 -5.61 28.96 -11.49
N SER A 402 -5.95 27.89 -10.82
CA SER A 402 -5.86 26.52 -11.29
C SER A 402 -7.15 25.78 -10.99
N CYS A 403 -7.38 24.71 -11.71
CA CYS A 403 -8.47 23.79 -11.45
C CYS A 403 -7.96 22.36 -11.48
N VAL A 404 -8.70 21.47 -10.85
CA VAL A 404 -8.47 20.04 -10.88
C VAL A 404 -9.81 19.33 -10.97
N THR A 405 -9.79 18.23 -11.69
CA THR A 405 -10.93 17.33 -11.82
C THR A 405 -10.47 15.91 -11.52
N TRP A 406 -11.28 15.16 -10.77
CA TRP A 406 -11.06 13.74 -10.52
C TRP A 406 -12.39 13.00 -10.47
N CYS A 407 -12.39 11.75 -10.95
CA CYS A 407 -13.60 10.94 -11.04
C CYS A 407 -13.54 9.72 -10.11
N SER A 408 -14.70 9.27 -9.67
CA SER A 408 -14.89 7.94 -9.08
C SER A 408 -14.61 6.83 -10.11
N ASP A 409 -14.67 5.58 -9.72
CA ASP A 409 -14.54 4.46 -10.66
C ASP A 409 -15.81 4.28 -11.49
N LEU A 410 -15.68 3.67 -12.66
CA LEU A 410 -16.80 3.28 -13.51
C LEU A 410 -17.73 2.32 -12.74
N TYR A 411 -19.01 2.48 -12.97
CA TYR A 411 -20.07 1.67 -12.34
C TYR A 411 -20.09 1.72 -10.81
N GLY A 412 -19.52 2.79 -10.23
CA GLY A 412 -19.48 3.00 -8.79
C GLY A 412 -20.85 3.23 -8.17
N LEU A 413 -21.72 3.98 -8.87
CA LEU A 413 -23.10 4.22 -8.46
C LEU A 413 -24.06 3.36 -9.30
N VAL A 414 -25.06 2.87 -8.63
CA VAL A 414 -26.20 2.19 -9.28
C VAL A 414 -27.38 3.15 -9.25
N THR A 415 -27.79 3.63 -10.41
CA THR A 415 -28.80 4.70 -10.55
C THR A 415 -30.17 4.39 -9.96
N GLU A 416 -30.52 3.09 -9.92
CA GLU A 416 -31.80 2.60 -9.38
C GLU A 416 -31.78 2.31 -7.88
N LYS A 417 -30.63 2.52 -7.22
CA LYS A 417 -30.42 2.22 -5.81
C LYS A 417 -30.01 3.46 -5.02
N ARG A 418 -30.21 3.39 -3.73
CA ARG A 418 -29.62 4.31 -2.77
C ARG A 418 -28.12 4.06 -2.70
N ASN A 419 -27.30 5.09 -2.88
CA ASN A 419 -25.84 4.98 -2.84
C ASN A 419 -25.27 5.92 -1.80
N HIS A 420 -24.26 5.48 -1.11
CA HIS A 420 -23.44 6.29 -0.22
C HIS A 420 -22.18 6.76 -0.93
N VAL A 421 -21.81 8.03 -0.75
CA VAL A 421 -20.61 8.62 -1.35
C VAL A 421 -19.90 9.49 -0.34
N ALA A 422 -18.60 9.27 -0.19
CA ALA A 422 -17.70 10.22 0.45
C ALA A 422 -16.63 10.68 -0.55
N VAL A 423 -16.50 12.01 -0.68
CA VAL A 423 -15.43 12.66 -1.44
C VAL A 423 -14.49 13.29 -0.43
N VAL A 424 -13.23 12.85 -0.44
CA VAL A 424 -12.21 13.32 0.50
C VAL A 424 -11.18 14.15 -0.24
N VAL A 425 -11.06 15.42 0.14
CA VAL A 425 -10.04 16.35 -0.35
C VAL A 425 -8.99 16.51 0.76
N ASP A 426 -7.90 15.76 0.66
CA ASP A 426 -6.83 15.74 1.64
C ASP A 426 -5.71 16.72 1.26
N GLY A 427 -5.65 17.83 1.96
CA GLY A 427 -4.67 18.89 1.73
C GLY A 427 -3.25 18.57 2.23
N GLY A 428 -3.06 17.50 3.00
CA GLY A 428 -1.75 16.99 3.37
C GLY A 428 -1.01 16.43 2.15
N PRO A 429 -1.36 15.24 1.67
CA PRO A 429 -0.76 14.62 0.49
C PRO A 429 -1.22 15.27 -0.84
N LYS A 430 -2.14 16.25 -0.82
CA LYS A 430 -2.74 16.89 -1.98
C LYS A 430 -3.54 15.91 -2.84
N LEU A 431 -4.40 15.13 -2.23
CA LEU A 431 -5.17 14.09 -2.91
C LEU A 431 -6.69 14.33 -2.87
N ILE A 432 -7.35 13.84 -3.92
CA ILE A 432 -8.80 13.68 -4.00
C ILE A 432 -9.08 12.19 -4.12
N SER A 433 -9.94 11.66 -3.27
CA SER A 433 -10.35 10.27 -3.28
C SER A 433 -11.85 10.11 -3.09
N PHE A 434 -12.37 8.97 -3.52
CA PHE A 434 -13.76 8.58 -3.39
C PHE A 434 -13.87 7.30 -2.57
N ILE A 435 -14.82 7.27 -1.65
CA ILE A 435 -15.29 6.07 -0.99
C ILE A 435 -16.77 5.95 -1.34
N VAL A 436 -17.15 4.87 -2.01
CA VAL A 436 -18.51 4.66 -2.48
C VAL A 436 -19.03 3.33 -1.98
N ASN A 437 -20.20 3.32 -1.37
CA ASN A 437 -20.84 2.13 -0.83
C ASN A 437 -19.89 1.27 0.03
N GLY A 438 -19.15 1.92 0.93
CA GLY A 438 -18.22 1.28 1.86
C GLY A 438 -16.88 0.85 1.26
N ALA A 439 -16.58 1.20 0.00
CA ALA A 439 -15.34 0.78 -0.66
C ALA A 439 -14.53 1.98 -1.18
N PHE A 440 -13.22 1.98 -0.92
CA PHE A 440 -12.30 2.94 -1.51
C PHE A 440 -12.19 2.69 -3.03
N HIS A 441 -12.41 3.70 -3.85
CA HIS A 441 -12.27 3.62 -5.30
C HIS A 441 -10.79 3.70 -5.70
N ASP A 442 -10.25 2.61 -6.20
CA ASP A 442 -8.83 2.44 -6.50
C ASP A 442 -8.47 2.58 -7.99
N GLY A 443 -9.44 3.02 -8.82
CA GLY A 443 -9.30 3.15 -10.27
C GLY A 443 -9.76 1.91 -11.04
N GLY A 444 -10.18 0.85 -10.36
CA GLY A 444 -10.61 -0.40 -10.98
C GLY A 444 -9.56 -0.95 -11.95
N GLU A 445 -9.97 -1.60 -13.02
CA GLU A 445 -9.06 -2.09 -14.06
C GLU A 445 -8.65 -1.02 -15.08
N TYR A 446 -9.33 0.13 -15.10
CA TYR A 446 -9.21 1.13 -16.16
C TYR A 446 -8.14 2.19 -15.90
N ARG A 447 -7.84 2.48 -14.65
CA ARG A 447 -6.89 3.51 -14.25
C ARG A 447 -5.78 2.96 -13.37
N GLN A 448 -4.58 3.50 -13.50
CA GLN A 448 -3.47 3.16 -12.60
C GLN A 448 -3.75 3.62 -11.16
N PHE A 449 -4.23 4.87 -11.00
CA PHE A 449 -4.52 5.48 -9.70
C PHE A 449 -6.03 5.60 -9.48
N GLY A 450 -6.51 5.29 -8.28
CA GLY A 450 -7.87 5.57 -7.82
C GLY A 450 -8.02 6.94 -7.16
N TRP A 451 -6.91 7.63 -6.94
CA TRP A 451 -6.84 8.93 -6.32
C TRP A 451 -6.22 9.95 -7.28
N GLY A 452 -6.73 11.20 -7.25
CA GLY A 452 -6.22 12.33 -8.01
C GLY A 452 -5.26 13.18 -7.18
N ARG A 453 -4.29 13.82 -7.81
CA ARG A 453 -3.38 14.75 -7.14
C ARG A 453 -3.61 16.16 -7.65
N PHE A 454 -3.74 17.12 -6.73
CA PHE A 454 -3.78 18.54 -7.07
C PHE A 454 -2.44 19.24 -6.78
N GLY A 455 -2.21 20.36 -7.44
CA GLY A 455 -0.95 21.09 -7.35
C GLY A 455 -0.69 21.66 -5.94
N LYS A 456 0.55 21.66 -5.50
CA LYS A 456 0.97 22.24 -4.22
C LYS A 456 0.67 23.74 -4.07
N GLU A 457 0.44 24.42 -5.18
CA GLU A 457 0.09 25.84 -5.21
C GLU A 457 -1.41 26.10 -4.96
N PHE A 458 -2.24 25.05 -5.02
CA PHE A 458 -3.68 25.17 -4.75
C PHE A 458 -3.91 25.56 -3.29
N ARG A 459 -4.70 26.61 -3.04
CA ARG A 459 -4.83 27.21 -1.71
C ARG A 459 -6.19 27.02 -1.08
N SER A 460 -7.24 27.03 -1.86
CA SER A 460 -8.60 27.11 -1.35
C SER A 460 -9.60 26.50 -2.32
N ALA A 461 -10.58 25.79 -1.78
CA ALA A 461 -11.77 25.38 -2.51
C ALA A 461 -12.99 26.26 -2.16
N ASN A 462 -12.81 27.37 -1.45
CA ASN A 462 -13.89 28.26 -1.08
C ASN A 462 -14.52 28.93 -2.30
N GLY A 463 -15.84 28.81 -2.42
CA GLY A 463 -16.63 29.29 -3.54
C GLY A 463 -17.68 30.33 -3.14
N SER A 464 -18.94 30.04 -3.47
CA SER A 464 -20.10 30.97 -3.30
C SER A 464 -20.48 31.23 -1.85
N GLY A 465 -20.08 30.41 -0.89
CA GLY A 465 -20.55 30.44 0.49
C GLY A 465 -21.88 29.71 0.69
N GLU A 466 -22.36 29.03 -0.34
CA GLU A 466 -23.54 28.16 -0.31
C GLU A 466 -23.31 26.93 -1.18
N ILE A 467 -24.04 25.88 -0.90
CA ILE A 467 -24.08 24.65 -1.70
C ILE A 467 -25.47 24.54 -2.30
N LYS A 468 -25.58 24.49 -3.61
CA LYS A 468 -26.81 24.14 -4.32
C LYS A 468 -26.86 22.64 -4.50
N LEU A 469 -27.99 22.04 -4.20
CA LEU A 469 -28.20 20.59 -4.21
C LEU A 469 -29.28 20.20 -5.22
N GLU A 470 -29.02 19.11 -5.94
CA GLU A 470 -30.03 18.45 -6.75
C GLU A 470 -30.94 17.60 -5.84
N SER A 471 -32.15 17.34 -6.32
CA SER A 471 -33.17 16.63 -5.54
C SER A 471 -32.85 15.17 -5.24
N CYS A 472 -31.88 14.58 -5.95
CA CYS A 472 -31.40 13.22 -5.69
C CYS A 472 -30.53 13.11 -4.42
N ILE A 473 -30.03 14.22 -3.88
CA ILE A 473 -29.27 14.21 -2.62
C ILE A 473 -30.23 14.09 -1.44
N GLU A 474 -30.19 12.97 -0.75
CA GLU A 474 -31.06 12.65 0.39
C GLU A 474 -30.54 13.25 1.69
N SER A 475 -29.26 13.09 1.94
CA SER A 475 -28.55 13.64 3.11
C SER A 475 -27.18 14.16 2.72
N LEU A 476 -26.67 15.15 3.45
CA LEU A 476 -25.34 15.72 3.24
C LEU A 476 -24.69 16.03 4.59
N ARG A 477 -23.44 15.58 4.74
CA ARG A 477 -22.53 16.02 5.80
C ARG A 477 -21.29 16.65 5.18
N VAL A 478 -20.84 17.75 5.73
CA VAL A 478 -19.61 18.44 5.32
C VAL A 478 -18.69 18.51 6.52
N PHE A 479 -17.43 18.14 6.32
CA PHE A 479 -16.40 18.18 7.34
C PHE A 479 -15.30 19.16 6.96
N ASP A 480 -14.78 19.92 7.93
CA ASP A 480 -13.65 20.84 7.75
C ASP A 480 -12.27 20.13 7.85
N ARG A 481 -12.27 18.83 7.63
CA ARG A 481 -11.08 17.96 7.60
C ARG A 481 -11.24 16.83 6.59
N PRO A 482 -10.14 16.20 6.13
CA PRO A 482 -10.25 14.95 5.41
C PRO A 482 -10.73 13.84 6.35
N LEU A 483 -11.78 13.12 5.95
CA LEU A 483 -12.18 11.88 6.59
C LEU A 483 -11.15 10.77 6.30
N ARG A 484 -10.96 9.89 7.24
CA ARG A 484 -10.31 8.62 7.00
C ARG A 484 -11.23 7.68 6.23
N THR A 485 -10.69 6.74 5.50
CA THR A 485 -11.49 5.75 4.75
C THR A 485 -12.41 4.98 5.69
N PHE A 486 -11.90 4.52 6.84
CA PHE A 486 -12.70 3.81 7.83
C PHE A 486 -13.83 4.67 8.44
N GLU A 487 -13.63 5.99 8.56
CA GLU A 487 -14.68 6.89 9.03
C GLU A 487 -15.83 7.00 8.01
N ALA A 488 -15.50 7.14 6.73
CA ALA A 488 -16.49 7.15 5.66
C ALA A 488 -17.25 5.82 5.58
N ILE A 489 -16.57 4.69 5.79
CA ILE A 489 -17.17 3.37 5.85
C ILE A 489 -18.11 3.23 7.06
N ALA A 490 -17.72 3.74 8.22
CA ALA A 490 -18.57 3.71 9.42
C ALA A 490 -19.89 4.50 9.23
N TYR A 491 -19.87 5.60 8.46
CA TYR A 491 -21.10 6.31 8.07
C TYR A 491 -21.98 5.47 7.15
N PHE A 492 -21.39 4.75 6.20
CA PHE A 492 -22.12 3.84 5.33
C PHE A 492 -22.76 2.69 6.11
N GLU A 493 -22.00 1.98 6.94
CA GLU A 493 -22.44 0.80 7.69
C GLU A 493 -23.58 1.14 8.64
N LYS A 494 -23.48 2.25 9.35
CA LYS A 494 -24.50 2.69 10.30
C LYS A 494 -25.86 2.91 9.65
N GLU A 495 -25.92 3.54 8.46
CA GLU A 495 -27.19 3.81 7.80
C GLU A 495 -27.71 2.64 6.95
N VAL A 496 -26.94 1.57 6.80
CA VAL A 496 -27.41 0.30 6.22
C VAL A 496 -28.00 -0.61 7.30
N GLU A 497 -27.53 -0.49 8.57
CA GLU A 497 -28.04 -1.26 9.70
C GLU A 497 -29.36 -0.68 10.30
N ASP A 498 -29.60 0.64 10.14
CA ASP A 498 -30.84 1.32 10.54
C ASP A 498 -31.93 1.12 9.46
#